data_e42662f29020505c7f9c9805432c4222
#
_entry.id   e42662f29020505c7f9c9805432c4222
#
_cell.length_a   1.000
_cell.length_b   1.000
_cell.length_c   1.000
_cell.angle_alpha   90.00
_cell.angle_beta   90.00
_cell.angle_gamma   90.00
#
_symmetry.space_group_name_H-M   'P 1'
#
loop_
_entity.id
_entity.type
_entity.pdbx_description
1 polymer ?
#
loop_
_entity_poly.entity_id
_entity_poly.type
_entity_poly.pdbx_seq_one_letter_code
_entity_poly.pdbx_strand_id
1 'polypeptide(L)'
;MIAQVSPAHFAAWRSAAQMTNADTPPIVLDVREPWELQTASVAPDGFTLLHLPMQSIPAQLAELQKNYSSDQPIACLCHHGMRSQQVAMFLAQHGFTDVVNLQGGIAAWAQLLDTSVPQY
;
A
#
# COMPACT_ATOMS: atom_id res chain seq x y z
N MET A 1 -6.75 -14.86 3.24
CA MET A 1 -7.36 -13.67 3.86
C MET A 1 -6.31 -12.58 4.02
N ILE A 2 -6.66 -11.35 3.66
CA ILE A 2 -5.73 -10.22 3.71
C ILE A 2 -5.83 -9.53 5.07
N ALA A 3 -4.68 -9.35 5.74
CA ALA A 3 -4.63 -8.62 7.00
C ALA A 3 -4.94 -7.15 6.77
N GLN A 4 -5.67 -6.55 7.70
CA GLN A 4 -6.03 -5.13 7.68
C GLN A 4 -5.10 -4.38 8.64
N VAL A 5 -4.54 -3.27 8.18
CA VAL A 5 -3.70 -2.39 8.99
C VAL A 5 -4.38 -1.04 9.08
N SER A 6 -4.83 -0.67 10.28
CA SER A 6 -5.43 0.63 10.52
C SER A 6 -4.36 1.72 10.61
N PRO A 7 -4.72 3.01 10.47
CA PRO A 7 -3.74 4.09 10.67
C PRO A 7 -3.03 4.02 12.02
N ALA A 8 -3.72 3.61 13.08
CA ALA A 8 -3.14 3.48 14.42
C ALA A 8 -2.01 2.42 14.48
N HIS A 9 -2.04 1.42 13.60
CA HIS A 9 -1.08 0.32 13.59
C HIS A 9 -0.06 0.42 12.45
N PHE A 10 -0.14 1.45 11.61
CA PHE A 10 0.75 1.58 10.46
C PHE A 10 2.21 1.71 10.87
N ALA A 11 2.52 2.53 11.87
CA ALA A 11 3.91 2.73 12.30
C ALA A 11 4.53 1.42 12.80
N ALA A 12 3.76 0.59 13.52
CA ALA A 12 4.23 -0.71 13.97
C ALA A 12 4.47 -1.66 12.80
N TRP A 13 3.56 -1.67 11.82
CA TRP A 13 3.74 -2.48 10.61
C TRP A 13 4.99 -2.06 9.85
N ARG A 14 5.18 -0.77 9.63
CA ARG A 14 6.35 -0.23 8.94
C ARG A 14 7.65 -0.60 9.64
N SER A 15 7.69 -0.45 10.96
CA SER A 15 8.88 -0.79 11.74
C SER A 15 9.21 -2.28 11.68
N ALA A 16 8.21 -3.13 11.80
CA ALA A 16 8.39 -4.59 11.69
C ALA A 16 8.91 -4.98 10.30
N ALA A 17 8.37 -4.35 9.25
CA ALA A 17 8.80 -4.60 7.88
C ALA A 17 10.26 -4.19 7.66
N GLN A 18 10.68 -3.04 8.21
CA GLN A 18 12.07 -2.58 8.13
C GLN A 18 13.03 -3.49 8.88
N MET A 19 12.61 -4.05 10.00
CA MET A 19 13.43 -4.98 10.77
C MET A 19 13.63 -6.32 10.06
N THR A 20 12.63 -6.75 9.30
CA THR A 20 12.70 -8.01 8.55
C THR A 20 13.67 -7.91 7.38
N ASN A 21 13.72 -6.76 6.70
CA ASN A 21 14.61 -6.55 5.56
C ASN A 21 15.07 -5.09 5.54
N ALA A 22 16.24 -4.83 6.15
CA ALA A 22 16.78 -3.47 6.29
C ALA A 22 17.19 -2.86 4.95
N ASP A 23 17.51 -3.70 3.95
CA ASP A 23 18.01 -3.22 2.64
C ASP A 23 16.89 -2.84 1.70
N THR A 24 15.67 -3.30 1.94
CA THR A 24 14.53 -3.04 1.07
C THR A 24 13.41 -2.41 1.89
N PRO A 25 13.13 -1.12 1.70
CA PRO A 25 12.03 -0.47 2.43
C PRO A 25 10.69 -1.14 2.12
N PRO A 26 9.75 -1.15 3.06
CA PRO A 26 8.39 -1.57 2.76
C PRO A 26 7.77 -0.66 1.70
N ILE A 27 6.80 -1.18 0.98
CA ILE A 27 6.11 -0.47 -0.08
C ILE A 27 4.70 -0.12 0.38
N VAL A 28 4.29 1.13 0.17
CA VAL A 28 2.88 1.50 0.12
C VAL A 28 2.51 1.59 -1.35
N LEU A 29 1.63 0.69 -1.78
CA LEU A 29 1.16 0.60 -3.16
C LEU A 29 -0.17 1.34 -3.27
N ASP A 30 -0.14 2.52 -3.88
CA ASP A 30 -1.32 3.34 -4.11
C ASP A 30 -1.94 2.93 -5.44
N VAL A 31 -3.16 2.40 -5.39
CA VAL A 31 -3.84 1.85 -6.57
C VAL A 31 -4.94 2.77 -7.09
N ARG A 32 -4.94 4.02 -6.63
CA ARG A 32 -5.92 5.03 -7.07
C ARG A 32 -5.59 5.55 -8.48
N GLU A 33 -6.53 6.31 -9.05
CA GLU A 33 -6.33 6.96 -10.32
C GLU A 33 -5.38 8.17 -10.18
N PRO A 34 -4.67 8.57 -11.28
CA PRO A 34 -3.73 9.69 -11.20
C PRO A 34 -4.34 11.00 -10.71
N TRP A 35 -5.59 11.29 -11.05
CA TRP A 35 -6.24 12.53 -10.59
C TRP A 35 -6.44 12.53 -9.08
N GLU A 36 -6.62 11.35 -8.46
CA GLU A 36 -6.78 11.25 -7.01
C GLU A 36 -5.47 11.62 -6.29
N LEU A 37 -4.33 11.24 -6.84
CA LEU A 37 -3.03 11.60 -6.27
C LEU A 37 -2.76 13.09 -6.34
N GLN A 38 -3.26 13.76 -7.36
CA GLN A 38 -3.16 15.21 -7.46
C GLN A 38 -4.02 15.93 -6.41
N THR A 39 -5.12 15.29 -6.01
CA THR A 39 -6.04 15.84 -5.00
C THR A 39 -5.49 15.62 -3.60
N ALA A 40 -4.97 14.43 -3.31
CA ALA A 40 -4.42 14.06 -2.00
C ALA A 40 -3.45 12.90 -2.17
N SER A 41 -2.34 12.93 -1.44
CA SER A 41 -1.35 11.85 -1.47
C SER A 41 -0.69 11.75 -0.11
N VAL A 42 -0.32 10.51 0.28
CA VAL A 42 0.48 10.32 1.49
C VAL A 42 1.93 10.73 1.20
N ALA A 43 2.62 11.20 2.23
CA ALA A 43 4.03 11.53 2.13
C ALA A 43 4.88 10.32 2.53
N PRO A 44 5.85 9.89 1.70
CA PRO A 44 6.73 8.78 2.07
C PRO A 44 7.51 9.09 3.34
N ASP A 45 7.47 8.15 4.28
CA ASP A 45 8.20 8.27 5.54
C ASP A 45 8.57 6.86 6.01
N GLY A 46 9.79 6.43 5.69
CA GLY A 46 10.26 5.08 6.00
C GLY A 46 9.67 4.00 5.11
N PHE A 47 9.09 4.37 3.98
CA PHE A 47 8.55 3.44 3.00
C PHE A 47 8.70 4.03 1.59
N THR A 48 8.64 3.16 0.59
CA THR A 48 8.57 3.58 -0.81
C THR A 48 7.11 3.72 -1.22
N LEU A 49 6.75 4.87 -1.75
CA LEU A 49 5.42 5.07 -2.32
C LEU A 49 5.46 4.68 -3.80
N LEU A 50 4.69 3.67 -4.17
CA LEU A 50 4.59 3.19 -5.54
C LEU A 50 3.15 3.40 -6.01
N HIS A 51 2.99 4.08 -7.15
CA HIS A 51 1.67 4.32 -7.72
C HIS A 51 1.46 3.45 -8.96
N LEU A 52 0.50 2.54 -8.88
CA LEU A 52 0.02 1.74 -10.00
C LEU A 52 -1.50 1.71 -9.94
N PRO A 53 -2.20 2.38 -10.87
CA PRO A 53 -3.66 2.33 -10.88
C PRO A 53 -4.17 0.89 -10.92
N MET A 54 -5.26 0.62 -10.21
CA MET A 54 -5.78 -0.74 -10.02
C MET A 54 -5.88 -1.51 -11.33
N GLN A 55 -6.37 -0.85 -12.40
CA GLN A 55 -6.58 -1.52 -13.68
C GLN A 55 -5.28 -1.91 -14.37
N SER A 56 -4.16 -1.28 -14.01
CA SER A 56 -2.84 -1.60 -14.60
C SER A 56 -2.15 -2.78 -13.90
N ILE A 57 -2.63 -3.21 -12.74
CA ILE A 57 -1.94 -4.21 -11.92
C ILE A 57 -1.71 -5.53 -12.67
N PRO A 58 -2.70 -6.11 -13.38
CA PRO A 58 -2.45 -7.37 -14.09
C PRO A 58 -1.32 -7.24 -15.13
N ALA A 59 -1.27 -6.11 -15.85
CA ALA A 59 -0.23 -5.88 -16.85
C ALA A 59 1.14 -5.62 -16.21
N GLN A 60 1.17 -5.12 -14.96
CA GLN A 60 2.41 -4.81 -14.24
C GLN A 60 2.90 -5.95 -13.36
N LEU A 61 2.16 -7.05 -13.28
CA LEU A 61 2.49 -8.14 -12.35
C LEU A 61 3.88 -8.71 -12.61
N ALA A 62 4.24 -8.94 -13.87
CA ALA A 62 5.55 -9.51 -14.21
C ALA A 62 6.69 -8.58 -13.77
N GLU A 63 6.54 -7.26 -13.93
CA GLU A 63 7.51 -6.28 -13.47
C GLU A 63 7.63 -6.27 -11.95
N LEU A 64 6.50 -6.36 -11.24
CA LEU A 64 6.51 -6.44 -9.78
C LEU A 64 7.25 -7.70 -9.31
N GLN A 65 6.98 -8.84 -9.93
CA GLN A 65 7.64 -10.10 -9.59
C GLN A 65 9.13 -10.10 -9.92
N LYS A 66 9.53 -9.33 -10.94
CA LYS A 66 10.93 -9.17 -11.33
C LYS A 66 11.68 -8.25 -10.36
N ASN A 67 11.05 -7.16 -9.94
CA ASN A 67 11.70 -6.10 -9.17
C ASN A 67 11.68 -6.34 -7.67
N TYR A 68 10.76 -7.16 -7.17
CA TYR A 68 10.58 -7.39 -5.74
C TYR A 68 10.49 -8.88 -5.45
N SER A 69 11.04 -9.29 -4.30
CA SER A 69 10.93 -10.67 -3.84
C SER A 69 9.51 -10.99 -3.42
N SER A 70 9.20 -12.29 -3.35
CA SER A 70 7.85 -12.75 -2.99
C SER A 70 7.47 -12.38 -1.55
N ASP A 71 8.44 -12.11 -0.69
CA ASP A 71 8.23 -11.71 0.71
C ASP A 71 8.36 -10.21 0.94
N GLN A 72 8.41 -9.41 -0.13
CA GLN A 72 8.42 -7.95 -0.02
C GLN A 72 7.19 -7.46 0.74
N PRO A 73 7.37 -6.71 1.86
CA PRO A 73 6.22 -6.12 2.56
C PRO A 73 5.54 -5.05 1.69
N ILE A 74 4.24 -5.23 1.46
CA ILE A 74 3.43 -4.33 0.64
C ILE A 74 2.15 -4.00 1.37
N ALA A 75 1.86 -2.71 1.54
CA ALA A 75 0.58 -2.23 2.05
C ALA A 75 -0.17 -1.54 0.92
N CYS A 76 -1.33 -2.04 0.57
CA CYS A 76 -2.14 -1.50 -0.51
C CYS A 76 -3.05 -0.38 -0.01
N LEU A 77 -3.12 0.70 -0.78
CA LEU A 77 -3.82 1.94 -0.41
C LEU A 77 -4.76 2.37 -1.53
N CYS A 78 -5.99 2.72 -1.17
CA CYS A 78 -6.91 3.42 -2.06
C CYS A 78 -7.68 4.49 -1.28
N HIS A 79 -8.85 4.94 -1.78
CA HIS A 79 -9.59 6.00 -1.09
C HIS A 79 -10.17 5.52 0.26
N HIS A 80 -10.92 4.41 0.24
CA HIS A 80 -11.60 3.89 1.43
C HIS A 80 -11.24 2.45 1.79
N GLY A 81 -10.36 1.79 1.02
CA GLY A 81 -9.88 0.45 1.33
C GLY A 81 -10.48 -0.69 0.51
N MET A 82 -11.43 -0.42 -0.40
CA MET A 82 -12.09 -1.49 -1.17
C MET A 82 -11.29 -1.91 -2.40
N ARG A 83 -10.83 -0.96 -3.22
CA ARG A 83 -10.01 -1.26 -4.40
C ARG A 83 -8.69 -1.89 -3.98
N SER A 84 -8.07 -1.35 -2.94
CA SER A 84 -6.81 -1.87 -2.43
C SER A 84 -6.94 -3.27 -1.84
N GLN A 85 -8.08 -3.59 -1.24
CA GLN A 85 -8.36 -4.96 -0.78
C GLN A 85 -8.34 -5.95 -1.94
N GLN A 86 -8.95 -5.60 -3.06
CA GLN A 86 -8.96 -6.46 -4.25
C GLN A 86 -7.57 -6.64 -4.83
N VAL A 87 -6.78 -5.58 -4.89
CA VAL A 87 -5.38 -5.66 -5.36
C VAL A 87 -4.54 -6.52 -4.43
N ALA A 88 -4.71 -6.35 -3.11
CA ALA A 88 -3.98 -7.16 -2.14
C ALA A 88 -4.29 -8.65 -2.32
N MET A 89 -5.56 -9.00 -2.53
CA MET A 89 -5.97 -10.38 -2.79
C MET A 89 -5.35 -10.91 -4.08
N PHE A 90 -5.33 -10.10 -5.13
CA PHE A 90 -4.72 -10.47 -6.41
C PHE A 90 -3.22 -10.76 -6.25
N LEU A 91 -2.50 -9.87 -5.58
CA LEU A 91 -1.06 -10.04 -5.35
C LEU A 91 -0.79 -11.30 -4.50
N ALA A 92 -1.58 -11.52 -3.46
CA ALA A 92 -1.43 -12.71 -2.62
C ALA A 92 -1.64 -14.00 -3.41
N GLN A 93 -2.61 -14.01 -4.34
CA GLN A 93 -2.88 -15.16 -5.21
C GLN A 93 -1.75 -15.39 -6.22
N HIS A 94 -0.92 -14.38 -6.48
CA HIS A 94 0.17 -14.46 -7.45
C HIS A 94 1.55 -14.48 -6.80
N GLY A 95 1.64 -14.96 -5.57
CA GLY A 95 2.90 -15.32 -4.93
C GLY A 95 3.49 -14.32 -3.96
N PHE A 96 2.88 -13.15 -3.77
CA PHE A 96 3.33 -12.22 -2.73
C PHE A 96 2.79 -12.66 -1.38
N THR A 97 3.68 -12.89 -0.41
CA THR A 97 3.33 -13.53 0.86
C THR A 97 3.14 -12.54 2.02
N ASP A 98 3.55 -11.27 1.83
CA ASP A 98 3.48 -10.25 2.88
C ASP A 98 2.75 -9.01 2.36
N VAL A 99 1.45 -9.17 2.10
CA VAL A 99 0.59 -8.11 1.58
C VAL A 99 -0.49 -7.81 2.59
N VAL A 100 -0.66 -6.53 2.92
CA VAL A 100 -1.73 -6.06 3.80
C VAL A 100 -2.55 -4.98 3.10
N ASN A 101 -3.74 -4.72 3.61
CA ASN A 101 -4.60 -3.64 3.15
C ASN A 101 -4.64 -2.53 4.20
N LEU A 102 -4.45 -1.29 3.78
CA LEU A 102 -4.57 -0.13 4.66
C LEU A 102 -6.05 0.16 4.89
N GLN A 103 -6.52 -0.20 6.07
CA GLN A 103 -7.92 -0.12 6.45
C GLN A 103 -8.40 1.33 6.43
N GLY A 104 -9.53 1.54 5.76
CA GLY A 104 -10.11 2.87 5.62
C GLY A 104 -9.44 3.75 4.59
N GLY A 105 -8.34 3.30 3.98
CA GLY A 105 -7.64 3.98 2.90
C GLY A 105 -7.08 5.33 3.30
N ILE A 106 -6.86 6.20 2.31
CA ILE A 106 -6.31 7.53 2.55
C ILE A 106 -7.30 8.42 3.33
N ALA A 107 -8.60 8.12 3.27
CA ALA A 107 -9.60 8.85 4.07
C ALA A 107 -9.32 8.69 5.57
N ALA A 108 -9.12 7.46 6.03
CA ALA A 108 -8.76 7.20 7.43
C ALA A 108 -7.36 7.72 7.77
N TRP A 109 -6.42 7.59 6.84
CA TRP A 109 -5.06 8.13 6.99
C TRP A 109 -5.09 9.62 7.25
N ALA A 110 -5.88 10.38 6.47
CA ALA A 110 -5.99 11.84 6.61
C ALA A 110 -6.63 12.24 7.94
N GLN A 111 -7.59 11.45 8.43
CA GLN A 111 -8.28 11.77 9.69
C GLN A 111 -7.46 11.39 10.92
N LEU A 112 -6.75 10.26 10.87
CA LEU A 112 -6.23 9.62 12.07
C LEU A 112 -4.71 9.60 12.16
N LEU A 113 -4.00 9.76 11.03
CA LEU A 113 -2.55 9.65 11.00
C LEU A 113 -1.88 10.95 10.55
N ASP A 114 -2.33 11.57 9.48
CA ASP A 114 -1.71 12.77 8.93
C ASP A 114 -2.80 13.75 8.45
N THR A 115 -3.13 14.70 9.32
CA THR A 115 -4.19 15.69 9.04
C THR A 115 -3.78 16.71 7.97
N SER A 116 -2.52 16.75 7.55
CA SER A 116 -2.09 17.60 6.44
C SER A 116 -2.52 17.03 5.07
N VAL A 117 -2.90 15.75 5.01
CA VAL A 117 -3.42 15.13 3.80
C VAL A 117 -4.85 15.60 3.57
N PRO A 118 -5.17 16.19 2.40
CA PRO A 118 -6.54 16.64 2.14
C PRO A 118 -7.53 15.47 2.11
N GLN A 119 -8.74 15.74 2.53
CA GLN A 119 -9.86 14.80 2.41
C GLN A 119 -10.64 15.10 1.13
N TYR A 120 -11.10 14.04 0.45
CA TYR A 120 -11.86 14.22 -0.79
C TYR A 120 -12.94 13.16 -0.95
#